data_3c124d832ba0ac16d996f118d7fdffe1
#
_entry.id   3c124d832ba0ac16d996f118d7fdffe1
#
_cell.length_a   1.000
_cell.length_b   1.000
_cell.length_c   1.000
_cell.angle_alpha   90.00
_cell.angle_beta   90.00
_cell.angle_gamma   90.00
#
_symmetry.space_group_name_H-M   'P 1'
#
loop_
_entity.id
_entity.type
_entity.pdbx_description
1 polymer ?
#
loop_
_entity_poly.entity_id
_entity_poly.type
_entity_poly.pdbx_seq_one_letter_code
_entity_poly.pdbx_strand_id
1 'polypeptide(L)'
;GFLQVCLKMSGGKHSVIESDVFVQTMQDMGVNFFTGVPDSILGGIIAELMNRRLYTPAVREDEAVGMAAGAYMAGKTPAVLMQNSGLGTSLNALISLNVIYQQPCILIVSWRGQGGKDAPEHLVMGEVMPQLLDTVKIPHRTLTEKTMIEDFRWVAETFMMQRIPVALFITKGVVKGLHP
;
A
#
# COMPACT_ATOMS: atom_id res chain seq x y z
N GLY A 1 -18.43 10.72 3.00
CA GLY A 1 -17.11 11.10 2.53
C GLY A 1 -16.06 10.99 3.62
N PHE A 2 -14.84 11.33 3.34
CA PHE A 2 -13.65 11.23 4.21
C PHE A 2 -13.85 11.77 5.64
N LEU A 3 -14.61 12.86 5.79
CA LEU A 3 -14.98 13.47 7.09
C LEU A 3 -15.87 12.56 7.97
N GLN A 4 -16.71 11.72 7.39
CA GLN A 4 -17.58 10.79 8.13
C GLN A 4 -16.83 9.57 8.69
N VAL A 5 -15.76 9.15 8.03
CA VAL A 5 -14.87 8.07 8.52
C VAL A 5 -14.12 8.57 9.75
N CYS A 6 -13.63 9.83 9.73
CA CYS A 6 -12.96 10.46 10.87
C CYS A 6 -13.84 10.49 12.15
N LEU A 7 -15.16 10.63 12.01
CA LEU A 7 -16.09 10.69 13.16
C LEU A 7 -16.43 9.30 13.74
N LYS A 8 -16.35 8.24 12.95
CA LYS A 8 -16.61 6.87 13.42
C LYS A 8 -15.45 6.25 14.21
N MET A 9 -14.22 6.73 14.03
CA MET A 9 -13.02 6.17 14.66
C MET A 9 -12.70 6.77 16.04
N SER A 10 -13.42 7.79 16.51
CA SER A 10 -13.15 8.48 17.78
C SER A 10 -13.58 7.75 19.06
N GLY A 11 -14.04 6.51 18.99
CA GLY A 11 -14.74 5.86 20.11
C GLY A 11 -14.28 4.47 20.56
N GLY A 12 -13.11 3.96 20.17
CA GLY A 12 -12.74 2.60 20.56
C GLY A 12 -11.25 2.40 20.86
N LYS A 13 -10.95 1.72 21.97
CA LYS A 13 -9.62 1.16 22.28
C LYS A 13 -9.34 -0.03 21.33
N HIS A 14 -9.05 0.22 20.06
CA HIS A 14 -8.61 -0.83 19.16
C HIS A 14 -7.14 -0.60 18.82
N SER A 15 -6.31 -1.59 19.10
CA SER A 15 -4.89 -1.60 18.78
C SER A 15 -4.60 -2.08 17.35
N VAL A 16 -5.62 -2.37 16.56
CA VAL A 16 -5.53 -2.96 15.21
C VAL A 16 -6.59 -2.32 14.30
N ILE A 17 -6.18 -1.95 13.09
CA ILE A 17 -7.08 -1.43 12.05
C ILE A 17 -7.86 -2.59 11.44
N GLU A 18 -9.20 -2.55 11.45
CA GLU A 18 -10.03 -3.54 10.77
C GLU A 18 -9.86 -3.42 9.24
N SER A 19 -9.82 -4.56 8.54
CA SER A 19 -9.54 -4.59 7.10
C SER A 19 -10.61 -3.91 6.25
N ASP A 20 -11.88 -3.99 6.65
CA ASP A 20 -12.99 -3.29 6.00
C ASP A 20 -12.88 -1.76 6.14
N VAL A 21 -12.44 -1.28 7.32
CA VAL A 21 -12.17 0.15 7.56
C VAL A 21 -11.03 0.64 6.68
N PHE A 22 -9.93 -0.14 6.59
CA PHE A 22 -8.81 0.18 5.71
C PHE A 22 -9.26 0.32 4.25
N VAL A 23 -9.94 -0.70 3.72
CA VAL A 23 -10.41 -0.72 2.32
C VAL A 23 -11.42 0.41 2.07
N GLN A 24 -12.36 0.63 2.99
CA GLN A 24 -13.33 1.72 2.85
C GLN A 24 -12.65 3.09 2.82
N THR A 25 -11.65 3.31 3.68
CA THR A 25 -10.88 4.56 3.68
C THR A 25 -10.16 4.79 2.35
N MET A 26 -9.54 3.74 1.78
CA MET A 26 -8.93 3.82 0.45
C MET A 26 -9.95 4.20 -0.63
N GLN A 27 -11.14 3.59 -0.61
CA GLN A 27 -12.21 3.92 -1.57
C GLN A 27 -12.73 5.37 -1.38
N ASP A 28 -12.86 5.83 -0.15
CA ASP A 28 -13.29 7.20 0.17
C ASP A 28 -12.26 8.26 -0.29
N MET A 29 -10.99 7.88 -0.41
CA MET A 29 -9.92 8.67 -1.04
C MET A 29 -9.99 8.65 -2.58
N GLY A 30 -10.88 7.87 -3.17
CA GLY A 30 -11.04 7.74 -4.61
C GLY A 30 -10.28 6.57 -5.24
N VAL A 31 -9.61 5.73 -4.46
CA VAL A 31 -8.94 4.52 -4.99
C VAL A 31 -10.00 3.57 -5.54
N ASN A 32 -9.90 3.24 -6.82
CA ASN A 32 -10.89 2.45 -7.54
C ASN A 32 -10.30 1.37 -8.45
N PHE A 33 -9.01 1.09 -8.31
CA PHE A 33 -8.33 -0.04 -8.94
C PHE A 33 -7.30 -0.60 -7.97
N PHE A 34 -7.41 -1.89 -7.64
CA PHE A 34 -6.51 -2.59 -6.73
C PHE A 34 -5.92 -3.81 -7.43
N THR A 35 -4.60 -3.89 -7.42
CA THR A 35 -3.86 -5.03 -7.99
C THR A 35 -2.68 -5.38 -7.09
N GLY A 36 -2.04 -6.49 -7.34
CA GLY A 36 -0.83 -6.87 -6.62
C GLY A 36 -0.64 -8.38 -6.49
N VAL A 37 0.33 -8.76 -5.70
CA VAL A 37 0.65 -10.16 -5.38
C VAL A 37 0.27 -10.43 -3.92
N PRO A 38 -0.50 -11.49 -3.61
CA PRO A 38 -0.92 -11.80 -2.25
C PRO A 38 0.24 -12.02 -1.29
N ASP A 39 0.10 -11.49 -0.08
CA ASP A 39 1.04 -11.62 1.03
C ASP A 39 0.28 -11.87 2.34
N SER A 40 0.89 -12.58 3.28
CA SER A 40 0.23 -12.97 4.53
C SER A 40 -0.08 -11.80 5.48
N ILE A 41 0.73 -10.74 5.48
CA ILE A 41 0.49 -9.54 6.31
C ILE A 41 -0.69 -8.75 5.73
N LEU A 42 -0.80 -8.68 4.40
CA LEU A 42 -1.90 -8.00 3.71
C LEU A 42 -3.13 -8.89 3.51
N GLY A 43 -3.11 -10.13 4.00
CA GLY A 43 -4.15 -11.13 3.76
C GLY A 43 -5.56 -10.65 4.10
N GLY A 44 -5.75 -9.95 5.21
CA GLY A 44 -7.05 -9.41 5.59
C GLY A 44 -7.56 -8.33 4.62
N ILE A 45 -6.67 -7.42 4.20
CA ILE A 45 -7.00 -6.37 3.20
C ILE A 45 -7.38 -7.03 1.87
N ILE A 46 -6.58 -8.01 1.41
CA ILE A 46 -6.80 -8.69 0.12
C ILE A 46 -8.12 -9.47 0.16
N ALA A 47 -8.40 -10.18 1.25
CA ALA A 47 -9.68 -10.90 1.40
C ALA A 47 -10.87 -9.93 1.32
N GLU A 48 -10.80 -8.78 1.98
CA GLU A 48 -11.86 -7.78 1.92
C GLU A 48 -12.03 -7.20 0.50
N LEU A 49 -10.91 -6.91 -0.19
CA LEU A 49 -10.94 -6.48 -1.59
C LEU A 49 -11.55 -7.55 -2.52
N MET A 50 -11.25 -8.84 -2.29
CA MET A 50 -11.84 -9.94 -3.04
C MET A 50 -13.35 -10.07 -2.77
N ASN A 51 -13.78 -9.95 -1.51
CA ASN A 51 -15.19 -9.96 -1.14
C ASN A 51 -15.98 -8.83 -1.84
N ARG A 52 -15.37 -7.66 -1.96
CA ARG A 52 -15.94 -6.51 -2.68
C ARG A 52 -15.78 -6.61 -4.21
N ARG A 53 -15.12 -7.64 -4.75
CA ARG A 53 -14.78 -7.80 -6.18
C ARG A 53 -13.97 -6.62 -6.74
N LEU A 54 -13.06 -6.09 -5.93
CA LEU A 54 -12.21 -4.94 -6.29
C LEU A 54 -10.76 -5.33 -6.60
N TYR A 55 -10.36 -6.58 -6.31
CA TYR A 55 -8.99 -7.02 -6.46
C TYR A 55 -8.75 -7.73 -7.79
N THR A 56 -7.75 -7.26 -8.53
CA THR A 56 -7.24 -7.91 -9.75
C THR A 56 -5.84 -8.45 -9.45
N PRO A 57 -5.67 -9.76 -9.24
CA PRO A 57 -4.35 -10.31 -8.92
C PRO A 57 -3.40 -10.21 -10.11
N ALA A 58 -2.12 -9.97 -9.84
CA ALA A 58 -1.04 -10.05 -10.79
C ALA A 58 -0.18 -11.29 -10.51
N VAL A 59 0.53 -11.77 -11.52
CA VAL A 59 1.46 -12.91 -11.39
C VAL A 59 2.77 -12.46 -10.73
N ARG A 60 3.17 -11.20 -10.98
CA ARG A 60 4.39 -10.59 -10.47
C ARG A 60 4.15 -9.14 -10.08
N GLU A 61 4.97 -8.62 -9.19
CA GLU A 61 4.83 -7.25 -8.67
C GLU A 61 5.16 -6.19 -9.72
N ASP A 62 6.13 -6.42 -10.59
CA ASP A 62 6.45 -5.53 -11.71
C ASP A 62 5.33 -5.49 -12.77
N GLU A 63 4.62 -6.61 -12.98
CA GLU A 63 3.39 -6.63 -13.77
C GLU A 63 2.29 -5.79 -13.11
N ALA A 64 2.09 -5.94 -11.79
CA ALA A 64 1.12 -5.14 -11.05
C ALA A 64 1.39 -3.63 -11.17
N VAL A 65 2.66 -3.23 -11.14
CA VAL A 65 3.08 -1.83 -11.39
C VAL A 65 2.69 -1.37 -12.80
N GLY A 66 2.91 -2.21 -13.80
CA GLY A 66 2.47 -1.93 -15.18
C GLY A 66 0.94 -1.83 -15.32
N MET A 67 0.21 -2.73 -14.66
CA MET A 67 -1.28 -2.68 -14.62
C MET A 67 -1.77 -1.38 -13.96
N ALA A 68 -1.13 -0.95 -12.87
CA ALA A 68 -1.47 0.30 -12.19
C ALA A 68 -1.22 1.52 -13.10
N ALA A 69 -0.10 1.53 -13.83
CA ALA A 69 0.18 2.60 -14.80
C ALA A 69 -0.90 2.66 -15.89
N GLY A 70 -1.28 1.52 -16.47
CA GLY A 70 -2.37 1.43 -17.45
C GLY A 70 -3.73 1.88 -16.88
N ALA A 71 -4.04 1.49 -15.65
CA ALA A 71 -5.25 1.92 -14.95
C ALA A 71 -5.28 3.44 -14.73
N TYR A 72 -4.15 4.04 -14.33
CA TYR A 72 -4.03 5.48 -14.19
C TYR A 72 -4.24 6.22 -15.53
N MET A 73 -3.65 5.72 -16.62
CA MET A 73 -3.88 6.26 -17.97
C MET A 73 -5.35 6.19 -18.38
N ALA A 74 -6.08 5.18 -17.90
CA ALA A 74 -7.53 5.03 -18.09
C ALA A 74 -8.38 5.87 -17.10
N GLY A 75 -7.79 6.78 -16.34
CA GLY A 75 -8.49 7.67 -15.40
C GLY A 75 -8.84 7.03 -14.06
N LYS A 76 -8.19 5.91 -13.68
CA LYS A 76 -8.36 5.29 -12.37
C LYS A 76 -7.35 5.83 -11.36
N THR A 77 -7.64 5.66 -10.09
CA THR A 77 -6.69 5.87 -8.99
C THR A 77 -6.22 4.50 -8.49
N PRO A 78 -5.02 4.04 -8.91
CA PRO A 78 -4.57 2.68 -8.64
C PRO A 78 -3.85 2.54 -7.30
N ALA A 79 -4.07 1.40 -6.64
CA ALA A 79 -3.25 0.90 -5.54
C ALA A 79 -2.66 -0.47 -5.88
N VAL A 80 -1.39 -0.67 -5.52
CA VAL A 80 -0.64 -1.92 -5.73
C VAL A 80 -0.26 -2.49 -4.36
N LEU A 81 -0.69 -3.72 -4.10
CA LEU A 81 -0.39 -4.44 -2.87
C LEU A 81 0.74 -5.43 -3.11
N MET A 82 1.78 -5.38 -2.29
CA MET A 82 2.94 -6.27 -2.43
C MET A 82 3.72 -6.43 -1.13
N GLN A 83 4.51 -7.49 -1.05
CA GLN A 83 5.54 -7.62 -0.03
C GLN A 83 6.75 -6.74 -0.39
N ASN A 84 7.55 -6.33 0.58
CA ASN A 84 8.76 -5.54 0.33
C ASN A 84 9.80 -6.24 -0.57
N SER A 85 9.85 -7.56 -0.62
CA SER A 85 10.65 -8.28 -1.62
C SER A 85 10.17 -8.00 -3.05
N GLY A 86 8.86 -7.92 -3.25
CA GLY A 86 8.26 -7.53 -4.52
C GLY A 86 8.54 -6.07 -4.90
N LEU A 87 8.66 -5.19 -3.91
CA LEU A 87 9.13 -3.82 -4.15
C LEU A 87 10.53 -3.81 -4.77
N GLY A 88 11.45 -4.64 -4.24
CA GLY A 88 12.79 -4.80 -4.82
C GLY A 88 12.73 -5.27 -6.27
N THR A 89 11.87 -6.25 -6.57
CA THR A 89 11.66 -6.77 -7.93
C THR A 89 11.09 -5.70 -8.88
N SER A 90 10.23 -4.81 -8.37
CA SER A 90 9.51 -3.80 -9.15
C SER A 90 10.27 -2.48 -9.30
N LEU A 91 11.40 -2.30 -8.62
CA LEU A 91 12.06 -1.00 -8.52
C LEU A 91 12.35 -0.37 -9.89
N ASN A 92 12.86 -1.16 -10.82
CA ASN A 92 13.11 -0.68 -12.18
C ASN A 92 11.82 -0.26 -12.89
N ALA A 93 10.75 -1.02 -12.78
CA ALA A 93 9.45 -0.67 -13.37
C ALA A 93 8.91 0.64 -12.79
N LEU A 94 8.99 0.82 -11.47
CA LEU A 94 8.59 2.07 -10.80
C LEU A 94 9.37 3.27 -11.31
N ILE A 95 10.69 3.15 -11.47
CA ILE A 95 11.53 4.25 -11.91
C ILE A 95 11.30 4.56 -13.40
N SER A 96 11.43 3.54 -14.25
CA SER A 96 11.43 3.70 -15.70
C SER A 96 10.04 3.96 -16.31
N LEU A 97 8.97 3.65 -15.58
CA LEU A 97 7.60 3.86 -16.04
C LEU A 97 6.89 4.91 -15.18
N ASN A 98 6.64 4.62 -13.90
CA ASN A 98 5.76 5.46 -13.07
C ASN A 98 6.37 6.83 -12.73
N VAL A 99 7.65 6.87 -12.37
CA VAL A 99 8.32 8.14 -12.04
C VAL A 99 8.56 8.99 -13.29
N ILE A 100 9.15 8.40 -14.32
CA ILE A 100 9.53 9.13 -15.56
C ILE A 100 8.30 9.69 -16.28
N TYR A 101 7.23 8.90 -16.39
CA TYR A 101 6.02 9.28 -17.14
C TYR A 101 4.93 9.88 -16.24
N GLN A 102 5.23 10.17 -14.97
CA GLN A 102 4.27 10.74 -14.02
C GLN A 102 2.95 9.96 -13.94
N GLN A 103 3.07 8.65 -13.78
CA GLN A 103 1.95 7.74 -13.64
C GLN A 103 1.88 7.22 -12.20
N PRO A 104 1.29 7.99 -11.26
CA PRO A 104 1.30 7.66 -9.86
C PRO A 104 0.52 6.39 -9.55
N CYS A 105 0.95 5.69 -8.51
CA CYS A 105 0.19 4.63 -7.86
C CYS A 105 0.44 4.67 -6.36
N ILE A 106 -0.50 4.15 -5.59
CA ILE A 106 -0.36 4.00 -4.14
C ILE A 106 0.21 2.59 -3.89
N LEU A 107 1.40 2.51 -3.34
CA LEU A 107 2.05 1.25 -2.98
C LEU A 107 1.69 0.88 -1.54
N ILE A 108 0.94 -0.20 -1.35
CA ILE A 108 0.65 -0.78 -0.04
C ILE A 108 1.63 -1.94 0.15
N VAL A 109 2.68 -1.69 0.93
CA VAL A 109 3.82 -2.60 1.04
C VAL A 109 3.88 -3.24 2.41
N SER A 110 3.75 -4.56 2.50
CA SER A 110 3.98 -5.28 3.75
C SER A 110 5.47 -5.26 4.10
N TRP A 111 5.79 -4.88 5.34
CA TRP A 111 7.16 -4.76 5.80
C TRP A 111 7.61 -6.04 6.51
N ARG A 112 8.12 -7.01 5.74
CA ARG A 112 8.78 -8.20 6.28
C ARG A 112 10.22 -7.84 6.68
N GLY A 113 10.72 -8.48 7.73
CA GLY A 113 12.09 -8.28 8.23
C GLY A 113 12.29 -7.01 9.06
N GLN A 114 11.22 -6.26 9.38
CA GLN A 114 11.31 -5.07 10.21
C GLN A 114 11.94 -5.37 11.58
N GLY A 115 12.95 -4.58 11.97
CA GLY A 115 13.61 -4.70 13.27
C GLY A 115 14.37 -6.02 13.47
N GLY A 116 14.70 -6.73 12.40
CA GLY A 116 15.47 -7.97 12.46
C GLY A 116 14.71 -9.19 13.01
N LYS A 117 13.38 -9.13 13.07
CA LYS A 117 12.52 -10.19 13.63
C LYS A 117 11.64 -10.82 12.55
N ASP A 118 12.24 -11.66 11.71
CA ASP A 118 11.52 -12.42 10.66
C ASP A 118 12.37 -13.60 10.20
N ALA A 119 11.90 -14.36 9.22
CA ALA A 119 12.68 -15.38 8.57
C ALA A 119 13.93 -14.77 7.87
N PRO A 120 15.07 -15.49 7.83
CA PRO A 120 16.35 -14.96 7.36
C PRO A 120 16.30 -14.25 6.00
N GLU A 121 15.51 -14.78 5.07
CA GLU A 121 15.34 -14.26 3.72
C GLU A 121 14.71 -12.86 3.66
N HIS A 122 14.07 -12.42 4.74
CA HIS A 122 13.42 -11.10 4.79
C HIS A 122 14.28 -10.02 5.46
N LEU A 123 15.33 -10.39 6.18
CA LEU A 123 16.07 -9.47 7.06
C LEU A 123 16.74 -8.35 6.29
N VAL A 124 17.49 -8.69 5.25
CA VAL A 124 18.23 -7.69 4.46
C VAL A 124 17.27 -6.74 3.75
N MET A 125 16.23 -7.28 3.07
CA MET A 125 15.25 -6.43 2.38
C MET A 125 14.46 -5.58 3.38
N GLY A 126 14.17 -6.10 4.57
CA GLY A 126 13.49 -5.35 5.64
C GLY A 126 14.29 -4.16 6.14
N GLU A 127 15.62 -4.28 6.17
CA GLU A 127 16.53 -3.21 6.58
C GLU A 127 16.70 -2.14 5.49
N VAL A 128 16.88 -2.55 4.24
CA VAL A 128 17.25 -1.62 3.15
C VAL A 128 16.07 -0.97 2.44
N MET A 129 14.84 -1.48 2.59
CA MET A 129 13.66 -1.01 1.86
C MET A 129 13.43 0.51 1.97
N PRO A 130 13.49 1.16 3.15
CA PRO A 130 13.29 2.61 3.23
C PRO A 130 14.35 3.37 2.41
N GLN A 131 15.62 2.98 2.54
CA GLN A 131 16.72 3.63 1.81
C GLN A 131 16.62 3.45 0.30
N LEU A 132 16.09 2.31 -0.18
CA LEU A 132 15.84 2.10 -1.61
C LEU A 132 14.82 3.12 -2.14
N LEU A 133 13.72 3.35 -1.41
CA LEU A 133 12.73 4.35 -1.80
C LEU A 133 13.25 5.77 -1.69
N ASP A 134 14.03 6.09 -0.65
CA ASP A 134 14.71 7.39 -0.51
C ASP A 134 15.64 7.67 -1.70
N THR A 135 16.42 6.66 -2.10
CA THR A 135 17.35 6.77 -3.23
C THR A 135 16.64 7.11 -4.54
N VAL A 136 15.48 6.52 -4.77
CA VAL A 136 14.67 6.77 -5.99
C VAL A 136 13.63 7.86 -5.80
N LYS A 137 13.66 8.56 -4.66
CA LYS A 137 12.77 9.67 -4.31
C LYS A 137 11.28 9.34 -4.35
N ILE A 138 10.92 8.13 -3.98
CA ILE A 138 9.54 7.73 -3.77
C ILE A 138 9.18 7.99 -2.30
N PRO A 139 8.26 8.94 -2.02
CA PRO A 139 7.87 9.26 -0.65
C PRO A 139 7.15 8.08 -0.01
N HIS A 140 7.44 7.86 1.27
CA HIS A 140 6.88 6.74 2.02
C HIS A 140 6.61 7.09 3.49
N ARG A 141 5.65 6.40 4.11
CA ARG A 141 5.36 6.41 5.54
C ARG A 141 5.04 5.02 6.04
N THR A 142 5.17 4.81 7.34
CA THR A 142 4.73 3.59 8.01
C THR A 142 3.38 3.85 8.67
N LEU A 143 2.37 3.07 8.30
CA LEU A 143 1.04 3.16 8.89
C LEU A 143 1.06 2.71 10.34
N THR A 144 0.41 3.47 11.19
CA THR A 144 0.04 3.06 12.54
C THR A 144 -1.44 3.32 12.77
N GLU A 145 -2.04 2.64 13.74
CA GLU A 145 -3.44 2.89 14.10
C GLU A 145 -3.65 4.37 14.49
N LYS A 146 -2.70 4.94 15.24
CA LYS A 146 -2.80 6.32 15.74
C LYS A 146 -2.71 7.37 14.64
N THR A 147 -1.95 7.11 13.60
CA THR A 147 -1.69 8.05 12.51
C THR A 147 -2.49 7.76 11.26
N MET A 148 -3.34 6.74 11.28
CA MET A 148 -4.06 6.25 10.11
C MET A 148 -4.71 7.36 9.28
N ILE A 149 -5.50 8.23 9.90
CA ILE A 149 -6.20 9.31 9.19
C ILE A 149 -5.21 10.30 8.57
N GLU A 150 -4.16 10.65 9.31
CA GLU A 150 -3.12 11.56 8.84
C GLU A 150 -2.32 10.94 7.70
N ASP A 151 -1.94 9.67 7.84
CA ASP A 151 -1.16 8.96 6.82
C ASP A 151 -1.95 8.78 5.52
N PHE A 152 -3.23 8.44 5.59
CA PHE A 152 -4.08 8.36 4.41
C PHE A 152 -4.28 9.72 3.73
N ARG A 153 -4.47 10.78 4.50
CA ARG A 153 -4.54 12.14 3.96
C ARG A 153 -3.24 12.50 3.23
N TRP A 154 -2.10 12.25 3.87
CA TRP A 154 -0.80 12.50 3.28
C TRP A 154 -0.58 11.70 1.99
N VAL A 155 -1.00 10.43 1.95
CA VAL A 155 -0.93 9.61 0.73
C VAL A 155 -1.75 10.25 -0.39
N ALA A 156 -2.99 10.66 -0.11
CA ALA A 156 -3.86 11.27 -1.10
C ALA A 156 -3.27 12.59 -1.64
N GLU A 157 -2.81 13.47 -0.76
CA GLU A 157 -2.19 14.74 -1.13
C GLU A 157 -0.92 14.52 -1.95
N THR A 158 -0.05 13.61 -1.52
CA THR A 158 1.21 13.30 -2.22
C THR A 158 0.96 12.73 -3.61
N PHE A 159 0.04 11.75 -3.72
CA PHE A 159 -0.38 11.16 -4.99
C PHE A 159 -0.85 12.23 -6.00
N MET A 160 -1.70 13.15 -5.54
CA MET A 160 -2.28 14.19 -6.40
C MET A 160 -1.28 15.27 -6.79
N MET A 161 -0.44 15.71 -5.84
CA MET A 161 0.43 16.86 -6.03
C MET A 161 1.73 16.50 -6.75
N GLN A 162 2.34 15.38 -6.41
CA GLN A 162 3.64 15.01 -6.95
C GLN A 162 3.54 14.16 -8.23
N ARG A 163 2.42 13.46 -8.44
CA ARG A 163 2.17 12.59 -9.60
C ARG A 163 3.27 11.53 -9.79
N ILE A 164 3.75 10.98 -8.70
CA ILE A 164 4.70 9.87 -8.63
C ILE A 164 4.15 8.79 -7.68
N PRO A 165 4.71 7.58 -7.68
CA PRO A 165 4.34 6.57 -6.69
C PRO A 165 4.53 7.09 -5.26
N VAL A 166 3.65 6.68 -4.36
CA VAL A 166 3.73 6.95 -2.92
C VAL A 166 3.52 5.65 -2.17
N ALA A 167 4.37 5.35 -1.17
CA ALA A 167 4.32 4.09 -0.45
C ALA A 167 3.81 4.25 0.99
N LEU A 168 2.96 3.30 1.39
CA LEU A 168 2.50 3.12 2.76
C LEU A 168 2.93 1.73 3.25
N PHE A 169 3.80 1.69 4.25
CA PHE A 169 4.30 0.45 4.82
C PHE A 169 3.33 -0.10 5.86
N ILE A 170 3.01 -1.37 5.74
CA ILE A 170 2.15 -2.10 6.66
C ILE A 170 2.99 -3.10 7.44
N THR A 171 3.11 -2.92 8.74
CA THR A 171 3.80 -3.87 9.62
C THR A 171 2.84 -4.92 10.14
N LYS A 172 3.38 -6.08 10.55
CA LYS A 172 2.57 -7.16 11.09
C LYS A 172 1.72 -6.71 12.29
N GLY A 173 0.43 -6.97 12.24
CA GLY A 173 -0.51 -6.68 13.32
C GLY A 173 -1.08 -5.25 13.34
N VAL A 174 -0.69 -4.36 12.43
CA VAL A 174 -1.29 -3.02 12.32
C VAL A 174 -2.67 -3.08 11.66
N VAL A 175 -2.83 -3.91 10.64
CA VAL A 175 -4.14 -4.21 10.04
C VAL A 175 -4.49 -5.66 10.35
N LYS A 176 -5.76 -5.93 10.59
CA LYS A 176 -6.26 -7.26 10.92
C LYS A 176 -5.97 -8.25 9.80
N GLY A 177 -5.31 -9.35 10.14
CA GLY A 177 -5.01 -10.44 9.21
C GLY A 177 -6.20 -11.38 8.98
N LEU A 178 -5.99 -12.43 8.16
CA LEU A 178 -6.98 -13.49 7.93
C LEU A 178 -7.19 -14.38 9.16
N HIS A 179 -6.18 -14.48 10.02
CA HIS A 179 -6.20 -15.26 11.25
C HIS A 179 -5.88 -14.40 12.46
N PRO A 180 -6.50 -14.67 13.60
CA PRO A 180 -6.25 -13.94 14.85
C PRO A 180 -4.79 -14.10 15.33
#